data_09a1358f02b74c6613b9144fe4fa42e8
#
_entry.id   09a1358f02b74c6613b9144fe4fa42e8
#
_cell.length_a   1.000
_cell.length_b   1.000
_cell.length_c   1.000
_cell.angle_alpha   90.00
_cell.angle_beta   90.00
_cell.angle_gamma   90.00
#
_symmetry.space_group_name_H-M   'P 1'
#
loop_
_entity.id
_entity.type
_entity.pdbx_description
1 polymer ?
#
loop_
_entity_poly.entity_id
_entity_poly.type
_entity_poly.pdbx_seq_one_letter_code
_entity_poly.pdbx_strand_id
1 'polypeptide(L)'
;LEKLRTRVNNTVVDADNAAKEIVRDILRNRPVAFLVDQAGDPHKDIFVDFMGRPAVTHEAPAQLALRLAAPIIIGFACRKPDGIYAVRLEEIPFDDLSNTAEGRKELTKRHVAALENIIRRYPEQWAWQHKRWKYEAP
;
A
#
# COMPACT_ATOMS: atom_id res chain seq x y z
N LEU A 1 3.26 -19.66 -5.99
CA LEU A 1 3.19 -18.19 -6.10
C LEU A 1 4.60 -17.57 -6.22
N GLU A 2 5.58 -18.01 -5.44
CA GLU A 2 6.96 -17.50 -5.45
C GLU A 2 7.63 -17.63 -6.85
N LYS A 3 7.56 -18.79 -7.48
CA LYS A 3 8.06 -19.01 -8.85
C LYS A 3 7.48 -18.06 -9.91
N LEU A 4 6.26 -17.56 -9.71
CA LEU A 4 5.65 -16.57 -10.61
C LEU A 4 6.19 -15.17 -10.35
N ARG A 5 6.40 -14.81 -9.09
CA ARG A 5 6.91 -13.49 -8.69
C ARG A 5 8.37 -13.29 -9.07
N THR A 6 9.19 -14.35 -8.98
CA THR A 6 10.63 -14.30 -9.32
C THR A 6 10.91 -14.45 -10.81
N ARG A 7 9.90 -14.76 -11.63
CA ARG A 7 10.04 -15.05 -13.07
C ARG A 7 10.59 -13.87 -13.90
N VAL A 8 10.46 -12.64 -13.41
CA VAL A 8 10.89 -11.41 -14.10
C VAL A 8 11.96 -10.64 -13.30
N ASN A 9 12.89 -11.37 -12.71
CA ASN A 9 13.99 -10.81 -11.89
C ASN A 9 13.53 -10.05 -10.63
N ASN A 10 12.32 -10.30 -10.14
CA ASN A 10 11.90 -9.78 -8.85
C ASN A 10 12.48 -10.63 -7.73
N THR A 11 12.86 -10.00 -6.64
CA THR A 11 13.21 -10.67 -5.38
C THR A 11 11.98 -10.68 -4.47
N VAL A 12 11.66 -11.82 -3.90
CA VAL A 12 10.64 -11.94 -2.84
C VAL A 12 11.38 -11.89 -1.51
N VAL A 13 11.00 -10.94 -0.66
CA VAL A 13 11.58 -10.78 0.66
C VAL A 13 10.66 -11.42 1.69
N ASP A 14 11.23 -12.27 2.54
CA ASP A 14 10.49 -12.94 3.61
C ASP A 14 10.24 -11.97 4.77
N ALA A 15 9.07 -12.07 5.41
CA ALA A 15 8.60 -11.12 6.43
C ALA A 15 9.59 -10.94 7.60
N ASP A 16 10.29 -12.01 7.99
CA ASP A 16 11.22 -12.00 9.13
C ASP A 16 12.48 -11.14 8.88
N ASN A 17 12.90 -10.97 7.63
CA ASN A 17 14.07 -10.18 7.24
C ASN A 17 13.71 -8.91 6.44
N ALA A 18 12.43 -8.70 6.21
CA ALA A 18 11.93 -7.67 5.29
C ALA A 18 12.46 -6.27 5.61
N ALA A 19 12.47 -5.85 6.86
CA ALA A 19 12.79 -4.46 7.24
C ALA A 19 14.18 -4.01 6.77
N LYS A 20 15.22 -4.85 6.96
CA LYS A 20 16.59 -4.52 6.56
C LYS A 20 16.78 -4.53 5.04
N GLU A 21 16.20 -5.52 4.38
CA GLU A 21 16.31 -5.66 2.92
C GLU A 21 15.57 -4.55 2.19
N ILE A 22 14.37 -4.20 2.64
CA ILE A 22 13.56 -3.10 2.09
C ILE A 22 14.34 -1.78 2.18
N VAL A 23 14.86 -1.42 3.37
CA VAL A 23 15.63 -0.19 3.55
C VAL A 23 16.87 -0.19 2.64
N ARG A 24 17.61 -1.30 2.57
CA ARG A 24 18.78 -1.43 1.70
C ARG A 24 18.42 -1.24 0.23
N ASP A 25 17.32 -1.81 -0.23
CA ASP A 25 16.93 -1.71 -1.63
C ASP A 25 16.43 -0.31 -1.99
N ILE A 26 15.65 0.34 -1.13
CA ILE A 26 15.27 1.75 -1.30
C ILE A 26 16.51 2.65 -1.39
N LEU A 27 17.48 2.50 -0.49
CA LEU A 27 18.72 3.29 -0.51
C LEU A 27 19.59 3.03 -1.75
N ARG A 28 19.36 1.92 -2.46
CA ARG A 28 20.00 1.59 -3.74
C ARG A 28 19.15 2.01 -4.95
N ASN A 29 18.13 2.84 -4.75
CA ASN A 29 17.17 3.25 -5.77
C ASN A 29 16.49 2.07 -6.46
N ARG A 30 16.23 0.98 -5.71
CA ARG A 30 15.43 -0.14 -6.20
C ARG A 30 13.99 0.02 -5.74
N PRO A 31 13.00 -0.18 -6.62
CA PRO A 31 11.61 -0.13 -6.24
C PRO A 31 11.26 -1.32 -5.32
N VAL A 32 10.47 -1.03 -4.28
CA VAL A 32 9.93 -2.03 -3.36
C VAL A 32 8.41 -1.99 -3.45
N ALA A 33 7.78 -3.14 -3.70
CA ALA A 33 6.33 -3.24 -3.81
C ALA A 33 5.72 -3.78 -2.52
N PHE A 34 4.66 -3.11 -2.06
CA PHE A 34 3.82 -3.51 -0.94
C PHE A 34 2.40 -3.79 -1.43
N LEU A 35 1.79 -4.86 -0.92
CA LEU A 35 0.37 -5.13 -1.10
C LEU A 35 -0.37 -4.64 0.15
N VAL A 36 -0.98 -3.46 0.07
CA VAL A 36 -1.55 -2.73 1.21
C VAL A 36 -3.07 -2.56 1.16
N ASP A 37 -3.70 -3.23 0.24
CA ASP A 37 -5.14 -3.17 0.02
C ASP A 37 -5.96 -3.94 1.07
N GLN A 38 -5.34 -4.87 1.78
CA GLN A 38 -5.97 -5.68 2.81
C GLN A 38 -5.84 -5.08 4.21
N ALA A 39 -6.54 -5.66 5.20
CA ALA A 39 -6.44 -5.25 6.58
C ALA A 39 -5.06 -5.56 7.15
N GLY A 40 -4.47 -4.59 7.82
CA GLY A 40 -3.22 -4.73 8.56
C GLY A 40 -3.35 -5.51 9.87
N ASP A 41 -2.30 -5.44 10.68
CA ASP A 41 -2.23 -6.01 12.03
C ASP A 41 -2.52 -4.89 13.06
N PRO A 42 -3.58 -5.00 13.90
CA PRO A 42 -3.95 -3.93 14.84
C PRO A 42 -2.88 -3.65 15.91
N HIS A 43 -1.89 -4.53 16.09
CA HIS A 43 -0.78 -4.32 17.04
C HIS A 43 0.42 -3.58 16.42
N LYS A 44 0.45 -3.42 15.10
CA LYS A 44 1.59 -2.84 14.35
C LYS A 44 1.19 -1.70 13.44
N ASP A 45 -0.08 -1.67 13.05
CA ASP A 45 -0.60 -0.79 12.02
C ASP A 45 -1.63 0.18 12.60
N ILE A 46 -2.05 1.16 11.83
CA ILE A 46 -2.91 2.25 12.29
C ILE A 46 -4.34 2.14 11.77
N PHE A 47 -5.27 2.71 12.54
CA PHE A 47 -6.63 2.90 12.07
C PHE A 47 -6.73 4.19 11.24
N VAL A 48 -7.18 4.05 10.00
CA VAL A 48 -7.59 5.17 9.15
C VAL A 48 -8.98 4.88 8.58
N ASP A 49 -9.66 5.94 8.16
CA ASP A 49 -10.95 5.80 7.52
C ASP A 49 -10.80 5.10 6.16
N PHE A 50 -11.64 4.11 5.90
CA PHE A 50 -11.78 3.44 4.63
C PHE A 50 -13.25 3.25 4.33
N MET A 51 -13.75 3.88 3.26
CA MET A 51 -15.16 3.90 2.87
C MET A 51 -16.10 4.37 4.00
N GLY A 52 -15.69 5.37 4.79
CA GLY A 52 -16.49 5.94 5.89
C GLY A 52 -16.47 5.12 7.19
N ARG A 53 -15.59 4.13 7.32
CA ARG A 53 -15.44 3.32 8.53
C ARG A 53 -13.97 3.13 8.88
N PRO A 54 -13.57 3.21 10.17
CA PRO A 54 -12.20 2.93 10.59
C PRO A 54 -11.77 1.52 10.20
N ALA A 55 -10.58 1.40 9.59
CA ALA A 55 -9.99 0.13 9.21
C ALA A 55 -8.49 0.11 9.48
N VAL A 56 -7.98 -0.99 10.02
CA VAL A 56 -6.53 -1.16 10.24
C VAL A 56 -5.83 -1.19 8.89
N THR A 57 -4.84 -0.33 8.72
CA THR A 57 -4.13 -0.12 7.46
C THR A 57 -2.64 -0.07 7.69
N HIS A 58 -1.88 -0.73 6.81
CA HIS A 58 -0.42 -0.80 6.89
C HIS A 58 0.22 0.59 6.88
N GLU A 59 0.94 0.93 7.95
CA GLU A 59 1.68 2.20 8.09
C GLU A 59 3.07 2.14 7.46
N ALA A 60 3.64 0.95 7.31
CA ALA A 60 5.03 0.78 6.89
C ALA A 60 5.43 1.51 5.60
N PRO A 61 4.62 1.56 4.52
CA PRO A 61 4.97 2.33 3.32
C PRO A 61 5.12 3.82 3.60
N ALA A 62 4.20 4.41 4.36
CA ALA A 62 4.25 5.83 4.75
C ALA A 62 5.46 6.13 5.64
N GLN A 63 5.74 5.26 6.61
CA GLN A 63 6.90 5.38 7.47
C GLN A 63 8.23 5.35 6.69
N LEU A 64 8.37 4.42 5.74
CA LEU A 64 9.56 4.29 4.92
C LEU A 64 9.74 5.48 3.98
N ALA A 65 8.68 5.93 3.33
CA ALA A 65 8.70 7.08 2.43
C ALA A 65 9.17 8.34 3.16
N LEU A 66 8.55 8.69 4.28
CA LEU A 66 8.90 9.87 5.07
C LEU A 66 10.29 9.78 5.70
N ARG A 67 10.71 8.57 6.12
CA ARG A 67 12.03 8.36 6.72
C ARG A 67 13.18 8.45 5.71
N LEU A 68 12.97 7.95 4.51
CA LEU A 68 14.01 7.79 3.49
C LEU A 68 13.88 8.79 2.34
N ALA A 69 12.88 9.70 2.40
CA ALA A 69 12.51 10.61 1.30
C ALA A 69 12.31 9.86 -0.03
N ALA A 70 11.71 8.66 0.04
CA ALA A 70 11.49 7.81 -1.12
C ALA A 70 10.08 8.04 -1.68
N PRO A 71 9.92 8.32 -2.99
CA PRO A 71 8.61 8.57 -3.59
C PRO A 71 7.69 7.35 -3.45
N ILE A 72 6.41 7.61 -3.22
CA ILE A 72 5.36 6.58 -3.24
C ILE A 72 4.60 6.64 -4.55
N ILE A 73 4.55 5.51 -5.23
CA ILE A 73 3.71 5.31 -6.40
C ILE A 73 2.69 4.21 -6.08
N ILE A 74 1.41 4.53 -6.15
CA ILE A 74 0.35 3.54 -6.03
C ILE A 74 -0.01 3.01 -7.43
N GLY A 75 -0.13 1.69 -7.55
CA GLY A 75 -0.41 1.02 -8.81
C GLY A 75 -1.69 0.20 -8.75
N PHE A 76 -2.52 0.33 -9.78
CA PHE A 76 -3.77 -0.41 -9.94
C PHE A 76 -3.81 -1.12 -11.29
N ALA A 77 -4.10 -2.42 -11.28
CA ALA A 77 -4.33 -3.20 -12.49
C ALA A 77 -5.83 -3.41 -12.68
N CYS A 78 -6.42 -2.65 -13.59
CA CYS A 78 -7.85 -2.72 -13.89
C CYS A 78 -8.09 -3.51 -15.18
N ARG A 79 -8.94 -4.53 -15.13
CA ARG A 79 -9.32 -5.34 -16.29
C ARG A 79 -10.32 -4.56 -17.15
N LYS A 80 -10.04 -4.43 -18.43
CA LYS A 80 -10.94 -3.85 -19.42
C LYS A 80 -11.97 -4.87 -19.92
N PRO A 81 -13.05 -4.42 -20.60
CA PRO A 81 -14.05 -5.30 -21.19
C PRO A 81 -13.47 -6.31 -22.21
N ASP A 82 -12.41 -5.93 -22.91
CA ASP A 82 -11.68 -6.79 -23.86
C ASP A 82 -10.77 -7.84 -23.17
N GLY A 83 -10.76 -7.86 -21.84
CA GLY A 83 -9.95 -8.79 -21.03
C GLY A 83 -8.50 -8.33 -20.79
N ILE A 84 -8.06 -7.24 -21.40
CA ILE A 84 -6.72 -6.67 -21.20
C ILE A 84 -6.67 -5.92 -19.87
N TYR A 85 -5.55 -6.01 -19.16
CA TYR A 85 -5.32 -5.22 -17.95
C TYR A 85 -4.65 -3.89 -18.28
N ALA A 86 -5.26 -2.81 -17.86
CA ALA A 86 -4.63 -1.49 -17.85
C ALA A 86 -4.02 -1.23 -16.47
N VAL A 87 -2.72 -0.97 -16.42
CA VAL A 87 -2.06 -0.54 -15.19
C VAL A 87 -2.11 0.98 -15.13
N ARG A 88 -2.59 1.50 -14.00
CA ARG A 88 -2.55 2.93 -13.65
C ARG A 88 -1.53 3.12 -12.55
N LEU A 89 -0.68 4.11 -12.69
CA LEU A 89 0.29 4.51 -11.68
C LEU A 89 0.00 5.96 -11.30
N GLU A 90 0.00 6.23 -10.01
CA GLU A 90 -0.26 7.55 -9.43
C GLU A 90 0.76 7.81 -8.35
N GLU A 91 1.43 8.94 -8.40
CA GLU A 91 2.34 9.39 -7.34
C GLU A 91 1.53 10.02 -6.23
N ILE A 92 1.86 9.67 -4.99
CA ILE A 92 1.24 10.26 -3.80
C ILE A 92 2.19 11.33 -3.25
N PRO A 93 1.88 12.62 -3.42
CA PRO A 93 2.73 13.70 -2.93
C PRO A 93 2.72 13.76 -1.40
N PHE A 94 3.87 14.08 -0.80
CA PHE A 94 4.03 14.21 0.65
C PHE A 94 5.10 15.23 1.09
N ASP A 95 5.49 16.16 0.21
CA ASP A 95 6.51 17.18 0.50
C ASP A 95 6.11 18.12 1.65
N ASP A 96 4.82 18.19 1.95
CA ASP A 96 4.22 18.94 3.04
C ASP A 96 4.21 18.18 4.37
N LEU A 97 4.69 16.93 4.41
CA LEU A 97 4.62 16.06 5.58
C LEU A 97 6.01 15.81 6.19
N SER A 98 6.05 15.68 7.51
CA SER A 98 7.23 15.27 8.27
C SER A 98 7.10 13.84 8.78
N ASN A 99 8.24 13.20 9.10
CA ASN A 99 8.23 11.85 9.67
C ASN A 99 7.82 11.86 11.16
N THR A 100 6.58 12.25 11.41
CA THR A 100 5.89 12.18 12.71
C THR A 100 4.76 11.16 12.65
N ALA A 101 4.15 10.83 13.78
CA ALA A 101 2.99 9.94 13.81
C ALA A 101 1.83 10.52 12.97
N GLU A 102 1.62 11.84 13.07
CA GLU A 102 0.59 12.58 12.30
C GLU A 102 0.89 12.54 10.81
N GLY A 103 2.16 12.82 10.41
CA GLY A 103 2.57 12.78 9.00
C GLY A 103 2.41 11.40 8.38
N ARG A 104 2.81 10.33 9.11
CA ARG A 104 2.61 8.96 8.65
C ARG A 104 1.14 8.60 8.50
N LYS A 105 0.31 9.00 9.49
CA LYS A 105 -1.13 8.79 9.42
C LYS A 105 -1.76 9.52 8.24
N GLU A 106 -1.35 10.78 7.99
CA GLU A 106 -1.84 11.57 6.88
C GLU A 106 -1.43 10.96 5.53
N LEU A 107 -0.18 10.54 5.37
CA LEU A 107 0.28 9.89 4.14
C LEU A 107 -0.44 8.54 3.91
N THR A 108 -0.71 7.80 4.99
CA THR A 108 -1.52 6.57 4.91
C THR A 108 -2.95 6.87 4.43
N LYS A 109 -3.57 7.95 4.90
CA LYS A 109 -4.89 8.38 4.40
C LYS A 109 -4.86 8.74 2.91
N ARG A 110 -3.80 9.40 2.43
CA ARG A 110 -3.68 9.77 1.01
C ARG A 110 -3.68 8.54 0.11
N HIS A 111 -2.88 7.51 0.44
CA HIS A 111 -2.89 6.29 -0.38
C HIS A 111 -4.20 5.51 -0.25
N VAL A 112 -4.86 5.53 0.91
CA VAL A 112 -6.20 4.94 1.08
C VAL A 112 -7.23 5.67 0.23
N ALA A 113 -7.20 7.00 0.19
CA ALA A 113 -8.10 7.78 -0.67
C ALA A 113 -7.92 7.47 -2.17
N ALA A 114 -6.67 7.29 -2.62
CA ALA A 114 -6.39 6.87 -3.99
C ALA A 114 -6.97 5.47 -4.27
N LEU A 115 -6.82 4.53 -3.34
CA LEU A 115 -7.43 3.20 -3.43
C LEU A 115 -8.97 3.28 -3.48
N GLU A 116 -9.60 4.08 -2.60
CA GLU A 116 -11.06 4.27 -2.60
C GLU A 116 -11.57 4.81 -3.93
N ASN A 117 -10.88 5.77 -4.53
CA ASN A 117 -11.25 6.35 -5.82
C ASN A 117 -11.30 5.28 -6.93
N ILE A 118 -10.34 4.36 -6.93
CA ILE A 118 -10.32 3.25 -7.88
C ILE A 118 -11.45 2.25 -7.60
N ILE A 119 -11.67 1.90 -6.33
CA ILE A 119 -12.76 0.99 -5.95
C ILE A 119 -14.12 1.57 -6.33
N ARG A 120 -14.37 2.87 -6.09
CA ARG A 120 -15.62 3.53 -6.50
C ARG A 120 -15.82 3.51 -8.02
N ARG A 121 -14.73 3.54 -8.80
CA ARG A 121 -14.77 3.53 -10.26
C ARG A 121 -14.94 2.13 -10.84
N TYR A 122 -14.42 1.09 -10.16
CA TYR A 122 -14.44 -0.30 -10.60
C TYR A 122 -14.81 -1.24 -9.44
N PRO A 123 -15.99 -1.06 -8.82
CA PRO A 123 -16.34 -1.78 -7.61
C PRO A 123 -16.39 -3.30 -7.80
N GLU A 124 -16.69 -3.77 -9.01
CA GLU A 124 -16.74 -5.20 -9.35
C GLU A 124 -15.35 -5.86 -9.38
N GLN A 125 -14.27 -5.07 -9.38
CA GLN A 125 -12.90 -5.58 -9.40
C GLN A 125 -12.21 -5.60 -8.04
N TRP A 126 -12.92 -5.15 -6.99
CA TRP A 126 -12.42 -5.20 -5.64
C TRP A 126 -12.72 -6.55 -4.97
N ALA A 127 -11.77 -7.03 -4.16
CA ALA A 127 -11.89 -8.31 -3.45
C ALA A 127 -12.79 -8.19 -2.20
N TRP A 128 -14.10 -7.98 -2.40
CA TRP A 128 -15.10 -7.80 -1.33
C TRP A 128 -15.20 -8.97 -0.35
N GLN A 129 -14.76 -10.18 -0.71
CA GLN A 129 -14.68 -11.33 0.18
C GLN A 129 -13.64 -11.16 1.31
N HIS A 130 -12.70 -10.22 1.17
CA HIS A 130 -11.75 -9.91 2.22
C HIS A 130 -12.42 -9.08 3.32
N LYS A 131 -12.29 -9.55 4.58
CA LYS A 131 -12.83 -8.85 5.76
C LYS A 131 -11.99 -7.61 6.10
N ARG A 132 -12.14 -6.51 5.33
CA ARG A 132 -11.35 -5.27 5.48
C ARG A 132 -11.55 -4.61 6.86
N TRP A 133 -12.73 -4.73 7.45
CA TRP A 133 -13.10 -4.19 8.76
C TRP A 133 -13.22 -5.30 9.81
N LYS A 134 -12.31 -6.26 9.82
CA LYS A 134 -12.34 -7.37 10.79
C LYS A 134 -11.96 -6.96 12.22
N TYR A 135 -11.38 -5.78 12.41
CA TYR A 135 -11.01 -5.23 13.70
C TYR A 135 -11.80 -3.96 13.98
N GLU A 136 -12.22 -3.78 15.24
CA GLU A 136 -12.86 -2.58 15.72
C GLU A 136 -11.81 -1.57 16.17
N ALA A 137 -12.05 -0.28 15.92
CA ALA A 137 -11.21 0.78 16.43
C ALA A 137 -11.41 0.89 17.96
N PRO A 138 -10.34 1.21 18.72
CA PRO A 138 -10.41 1.40 20.16
C PRO A 138 -11.27 2.59 20.54
#